data_457eda29a5ec55e884a1b5a4b85f6c06
#
_entry.id   457eda29a5ec55e884a1b5a4b85f6c06
#
_cell.length_a   1.000
_cell.length_b   1.000
_cell.length_c   1.000
_cell.angle_alpha   90.00
_cell.angle_beta   90.00
_cell.angle_gamma   90.00
#
_symmetry.space_group_name_H-M   'P 1'
#
loop_
_entity.id
_entity.type
_entity.pdbx_description
1 polymer ?
#
loop_
_entity_poly.entity_id
_entity_poly.type
_entity_poly.pdbx_seq_one_letter_code
_entity_poly.pdbx_strand_id
1 'polypeptide(L)'
;MPTRTRRKPVLTHVDAARRPTMVDVGAKEVTLREASAEAVVTLPRAAALALRRAGQRTKKGPVFDTAIVAGVMAAKRTHELIPFCHPLALERCKISIDEARAGRLVIRCDVAIHGRTGVEMEALTGASVAALTIYDMTKALSHDIVIGPVRLIAKSGGKRDFQRPKP
;
A
#
# COMPACT_ATOMS: atom_id res chain seq x y z
N MET A 1 -1.32 -12.85 39.20
CA MET A 1 -1.43 -12.38 37.80
C MET A 1 -0.06 -11.88 37.38
N PRO A 2 0.66 -12.51 36.43
CA PRO A 2 1.97 -12.00 36.01
C PRO A 2 1.79 -10.74 35.16
N THR A 3 2.42 -9.66 35.58
CA THR A 3 2.51 -8.37 34.89
C THR A 3 3.23 -8.54 33.57
N ARG A 4 2.51 -8.39 32.46
CA ARG A 4 3.03 -8.44 31.08
C ARG A 4 3.93 -7.21 30.85
N THR A 5 5.23 -7.37 31.06
CA THR A 5 6.23 -6.34 30.80
C THR A 5 6.14 -5.92 29.31
N ARG A 6 5.67 -4.71 29.05
CA ARG A 6 5.67 -4.09 27.73
C ARG A 6 7.13 -3.90 27.29
N ARG A 7 7.66 -4.80 26.45
CA ARG A 7 8.95 -4.57 25.81
C ARG A 7 8.91 -3.24 25.05
N LYS A 8 9.84 -2.33 25.34
CA LYS A 8 10.00 -1.08 24.61
C LYS A 8 10.19 -1.39 23.12
N PRO A 9 9.56 -0.63 22.20
CA PRO A 9 9.77 -0.81 20.76
C PRO A 9 11.25 -0.50 20.44
N VAL A 10 11.93 -1.45 19.80
CA VAL A 10 13.32 -1.30 19.35
C VAL A 10 13.29 -0.88 17.89
N LEU A 11 13.96 0.23 17.58
CA LEU A 11 14.19 0.66 16.19
C LEU A 11 15.20 -0.30 15.55
N THR A 12 14.85 -0.90 14.41
CA THR A 12 15.64 -1.95 13.75
C THR A 12 16.47 -1.44 12.56
N HIS A 13 16.25 -0.21 12.11
CA HIS A 13 16.96 0.40 10.97
C HIS A 13 18.07 1.37 11.42
N VAL A 14 18.76 1.04 12.50
CA VAL A 14 19.91 1.80 13.02
C VAL A 14 21.02 0.84 13.41
N ASP A 15 22.27 1.21 13.11
CA ASP A 15 23.47 0.47 13.56
C ASP A 15 23.81 0.75 15.04
N ALA A 16 24.88 0.14 15.53
CA ALA A 16 25.35 0.34 16.91
C ALA A 16 25.75 1.81 17.19
N ALA A 17 26.12 2.58 16.18
CA ALA A 17 26.43 4.01 16.26
C ALA A 17 25.20 4.91 16.04
N ARG A 18 23.98 4.35 16.04
CA ARG A 18 22.70 5.03 15.78
C ARG A 18 22.60 5.67 14.40
N ARG A 19 23.35 5.20 13.41
CA ARG A 19 23.25 5.66 12.02
C ARG A 19 22.21 4.84 11.28
N PRO A 20 21.44 5.45 10.35
CA PRO A 20 20.49 4.73 9.52
C PRO A 20 21.19 3.62 8.73
N THR A 21 20.58 2.43 8.72
CA THR A 21 21.11 1.28 7.98
C THR A 21 19.98 0.36 7.51
N MET A 22 20.23 -0.35 6.41
CA MET A 22 19.37 -1.43 5.97
C MET A 22 19.59 -2.67 6.86
N VAL A 23 18.51 -3.33 7.28
CA VAL A 23 18.59 -4.51 8.15
C VAL A 23 19.22 -5.68 7.40
N ASP A 24 20.25 -6.31 7.97
CA ASP A 24 20.78 -7.57 7.46
C ASP A 24 19.74 -8.70 7.67
N VAL A 25 19.44 -9.39 6.58
CA VAL A 25 18.48 -10.50 6.55
C VAL A 25 19.11 -11.82 6.10
N GLY A 26 20.42 -11.86 5.91
CA GLY A 26 21.15 -13.02 5.39
C GLY A 26 20.94 -14.29 6.22
N ALA A 27 20.90 -14.16 7.54
CA ALA A 27 20.71 -15.30 8.47
C ALA A 27 19.24 -15.67 8.72
N LYS A 28 18.25 -14.98 8.11
CA LYS A 28 16.84 -15.30 8.31
C LYS A 28 16.39 -16.41 7.37
N GLU A 29 15.47 -17.23 7.85
CA GLU A 29 14.80 -18.24 7.01
C GLU A 29 13.89 -17.56 5.97
N VAL A 30 13.77 -18.22 4.83
CA VAL A 30 12.81 -17.88 3.79
C VAL A 30 11.45 -18.43 4.20
N THR A 31 10.46 -17.56 4.30
CA THR A 31 9.06 -17.94 4.60
C THR A 31 8.12 -17.22 3.65
N LEU A 32 6.91 -17.73 3.48
CA LEU A 32 5.87 -17.00 2.77
C LEU A 32 5.54 -15.72 3.54
N ARG A 33 5.74 -14.57 2.89
CA ARG A 33 5.43 -13.24 3.41
C ARG A 33 4.25 -12.67 2.66
N GLU A 34 3.26 -12.24 3.39
CA GLU A 34 2.09 -11.60 2.82
C GLU A 34 1.81 -10.27 3.52
N ALA A 35 1.32 -9.30 2.76
CA ALA A 35 0.80 -8.06 3.30
C ALA A 35 -0.38 -7.55 2.46
N SER A 36 -1.31 -6.88 3.14
CA SER A 36 -2.44 -6.17 2.55
C SER A 36 -2.46 -4.73 3.07
N ALA A 37 -2.53 -3.77 2.17
CA ALA A 37 -2.70 -2.36 2.49
C ALA A 37 -3.93 -1.78 1.81
N GLU A 38 -4.44 -0.70 2.37
CA GLU A 38 -5.59 0.03 1.86
C GLU A 38 -5.26 1.51 1.72
N ALA A 39 -5.71 2.12 0.63
CA ALA A 39 -5.80 3.56 0.45
C ALA A 39 -7.23 3.95 0.12
N VAL A 40 -7.64 5.13 0.55
CA VAL A 40 -8.97 5.67 0.23
C VAL A 40 -8.82 6.93 -0.60
N VAL A 41 -9.63 7.06 -1.67
CA VAL A 41 -9.80 8.30 -2.43
C VAL A 41 -11.24 8.75 -2.28
N THR A 42 -11.44 9.98 -1.84
CA THR A 42 -12.78 10.59 -1.75
C THR A 42 -12.92 11.67 -2.80
N LEU A 43 -13.84 11.46 -3.73
CA LEU A 43 -14.23 12.40 -4.77
C LEU A 43 -15.45 13.21 -4.30
N PRO A 44 -15.50 14.52 -4.52
CA PRO A 44 -16.74 15.29 -4.38
C PRO A 44 -17.86 14.69 -5.22
N ARG A 45 -19.10 14.82 -4.73
CA ARG A 45 -20.27 14.18 -5.35
C ARG A 45 -20.40 14.49 -6.85
N ALA A 46 -20.17 15.73 -7.25
CA ALA A 46 -20.23 16.13 -8.65
C ALA A 46 -19.17 15.42 -9.51
N ALA A 47 -17.93 15.36 -9.02
CA ALA A 47 -16.84 14.68 -9.70
C ALA A 47 -17.08 13.16 -9.81
N ALA A 48 -17.57 12.53 -8.74
CA ALA A 48 -17.93 11.10 -8.74
C ALA A 48 -19.03 10.80 -9.77
N LEU A 49 -20.07 11.63 -9.84
CA LEU A 49 -21.15 11.47 -10.82
C LEU A 49 -20.65 11.66 -12.25
N ALA A 50 -19.79 12.67 -12.48
CA ALA A 50 -19.21 12.91 -13.80
C ALA A 50 -18.34 11.73 -14.25
N LEU A 51 -17.47 11.22 -13.38
CA LEU A 51 -16.64 10.05 -13.66
C LEU A 51 -17.48 8.81 -13.97
N ARG A 52 -18.54 8.55 -13.18
CA ARG A 52 -19.44 7.41 -13.39
C ARG A 52 -20.19 7.51 -14.73
N ARG A 53 -20.72 8.70 -15.07
CA ARG A 53 -21.39 8.94 -16.37
C ARG A 53 -20.45 8.74 -17.56
N ALA A 54 -19.17 9.02 -17.38
CA ALA A 54 -18.14 8.79 -18.39
C ALA A 54 -17.63 7.33 -18.44
N GLY A 55 -18.31 6.39 -17.78
CA GLY A 55 -17.89 4.98 -17.73
C GLY A 55 -16.52 4.78 -17.09
N GLN A 56 -16.20 5.56 -16.04
CA GLN A 56 -14.92 5.51 -15.32
C GLN A 56 -13.71 5.87 -16.21
N ARG A 57 -13.92 6.71 -17.21
CA ARG A 57 -12.90 7.15 -18.17
C ARG A 57 -12.73 8.67 -18.14
N THR A 58 -11.55 9.10 -18.50
CA THR A 58 -11.22 10.50 -18.78
C THR A 58 -10.52 10.62 -20.13
N LYS A 59 -10.16 11.82 -20.56
CA LYS A 59 -9.32 12.00 -21.77
C LYS A 59 -8.00 11.26 -21.70
N LYS A 60 -7.50 10.95 -20.49
CA LYS A 60 -6.26 10.17 -20.24
C LYS A 60 -6.47 8.65 -20.35
N GLY A 61 -7.71 8.17 -20.47
CA GLY A 61 -8.04 6.75 -20.58
C GLY A 61 -8.88 6.20 -19.41
N PRO A 62 -8.92 4.87 -19.23
CA PRO A 62 -9.65 4.20 -18.15
C PRO A 62 -8.94 4.46 -16.81
N VAL A 63 -9.68 5.03 -15.84
CA VAL A 63 -9.08 5.50 -14.57
C VAL A 63 -8.61 4.35 -13.71
N PHE A 64 -9.48 3.35 -13.50
CA PHE A 64 -9.17 2.26 -12.56
C PHE A 64 -8.11 1.31 -13.11
N ASP A 65 -8.20 0.92 -14.37
CA ASP A 65 -7.20 0.04 -15.00
C ASP A 65 -5.81 0.69 -14.98
N THR A 66 -5.76 1.99 -15.30
CA THR A 66 -4.49 2.75 -15.26
C THR A 66 -3.93 2.80 -13.83
N ALA A 67 -4.78 3.02 -12.83
CA ALA A 67 -4.38 3.04 -11.44
C ALA A 67 -3.89 1.68 -10.95
N ILE A 68 -4.54 0.58 -11.34
CA ILE A 68 -4.12 -0.79 -11.02
C ILE A 68 -2.72 -1.06 -11.59
N VAL A 69 -2.50 -0.76 -12.88
CA VAL A 69 -1.19 -0.96 -13.52
C VAL A 69 -0.11 -0.13 -12.82
N ALA A 70 -0.38 1.16 -12.55
CA ALA A 70 0.58 2.05 -11.88
C ALA A 70 0.92 1.56 -10.46
N GLY A 71 -0.06 1.10 -9.71
CA GLY A 71 0.14 0.55 -8.38
C GLY A 71 0.96 -0.74 -8.37
N VAL A 72 0.71 -1.67 -9.31
CA VAL A 72 1.52 -2.88 -9.46
C VAL A 72 2.96 -2.53 -9.82
N MET A 73 3.18 -1.59 -10.74
CA MET A 73 4.52 -1.11 -11.08
C MET A 73 5.24 -0.50 -9.88
N ALA A 74 4.54 0.30 -9.08
CA ALA A 74 5.10 0.95 -7.90
C ALA A 74 5.45 -0.06 -6.79
N ALA A 75 4.58 -1.05 -6.53
CA ALA A 75 4.87 -2.12 -5.58
C ALA A 75 6.17 -2.85 -5.92
N LYS A 76 6.41 -3.13 -7.22
CA LYS A 76 7.63 -3.79 -7.72
C LYS A 76 8.88 -2.91 -7.63
N ARG A 77 8.75 -1.60 -7.47
CA ARG A 77 9.83 -0.60 -7.40
C ARG A 77 9.92 0.08 -6.04
N THR A 78 9.36 -0.50 -5.00
CA THR A 78 9.34 0.08 -3.65
C THR A 78 10.74 0.43 -3.15
N HIS A 79 11.73 -0.41 -3.43
CA HIS A 79 13.14 -0.18 -3.03
C HIS A 79 13.79 1.02 -3.72
N GLU A 80 13.28 1.48 -4.86
CA GLU A 80 13.74 2.69 -5.53
C GLU A 80 13.20 3.97 -4.85
N LEU A 81 12.10 3.85 -4.10
CA LEU A 81 11.40 4.96 -3.45
C LEU A 81 11.70 5.05 -1.95
N ILE A 82 11.92 3.92 -1.29
CA ILE A 82 12.09 3.81 0.15
C ILE A 82 13.52 3.34 0.44
N PRO A 83 14.40 4.20 0.98
CA PRO A 83 15.86 4.00 0.99
C PRO A 83 16.35 2.70 1.62
N PHE A 84 15.68 2.20 2.65
CA PHE A 84 16.13 0.99 3.38
C PHE A 84 15.29 -0.26 3.08
N CYS A 85 14.46 -0.22 2.01
CA CYS A 85 13.79 -1.41 1.52
C CYS A 85 14.72 -2.27 0.69
N HIS A 86 14.60 -3.59 0.86
CA HIS A 86 15.32 -4.56 0.04
C HIS A 86 14.66 -4.66 -1.34
N PRO A 87 15.42 -4.89 -2.42
CA PRO A 87 14.85 -5.22 -3.72
C PRO A 87 14.21 -6.60 -3.65
N LEU A 88 12.90 -6.68 -3.90
CA LEU A 88 12.13 -7.90 -3.78
C LEU A 88 11.47 -8.26 -5.12
N ALA A 89 11.62 -9.53 -5.54
CA ALA A 89 10.93 -10.09 -6.69
C ALA A 89 9.55 -10.62 -6.26
N LEU A 90 8.53 -9.74 -6.22
CA LEU A 90 7.18 -10.12 -5.81
C LEU A 90 6.62 -11.25 -6.67
N GLU A 91 6.09 -12.30 -6.03
CA GLU A 91 5.41 -13.43 -6.70
C GLU A 91 3.95 -13.13 -6.97
N ARG A 92 3.33 -12.32 -6.10
CA ARG A 92 1.94 -11.88 -6.24
C ARG A 92 1.82 -10.40 -5.90
N CYS A 93 1.12 -9.66 -6.75
CA CYS A 93 0.66 -8.31 -6.47
C CYS A 93 -0.72 -8.16 -7.10
N LYS A 94 -1.76 -8.00 -6.27
CA LYS A 94 -3.14 -7.80 -6.71
C LYS A 94 -3.63 -6.47 -6.17
N ILE A 95 -4.15 -5.62 -7.06
CA ILE A 95 -4.81 -4.38 -6.68
C ILE A 95 -6.28 -4.49 -7.08
N SER A 96 -7.17 -4.13 -6.16
CA SER A 96 -8.59 -3.92 -6.41
C SER A 96 -8.99 -2.50 -6.05
N ILE A 97 -10.00 -1.99 -6.75
CA ILE A 97 -10.57 -0.67 -6.52
C ILE A 97 -12.09 -0.84 -6.48
N ASP A 98 -12.66 -0.56 -5.32
CA ASP A 98 -14.09 -0.70 -5.07
C ASP A 98 -14.69 0.65 -4.66
N GLU A 99 -15.89 0.95 -5.18
CA GLU A 99 -16.65 2.11 -4.72
C GLU A 99 -17.55 1.71 -3.54
N ALA A 100 -17.09 1.94 -2.31
CA ALA A 100 -17.82 1.57 -1.10
C ALA A 100 -19.10 2.38 -0.89
N ARG A 101 -19.13 3.62 -1.37
CA ARG A 101 -20.29 4.53 -1.44
C ARG A 101 -19.97 5.62 -2.47
N ALA A 102 -21.00 6.36 -2.91
CA ALA A 102 -20.82 7.38 -3.93
C ALA A 102 -19.62 8.32 -3.66
N GLY A 103 -18.64 8.27 -4.52
CA GLY A 103 -17.42 9.07 -4.45
C GLY A 103 -16.34 8.56 -3.48
N ARG A 104 -16.58 7.49 -2.70
CA ARG A 104 -15.54 6.92 -1.82
C ARG A 104 -14.99 5.64 -2.45
N LEU A 105 -13.81 5.74 -3.03
CA LEU A 105 -13.08 4.62 -3.62
C LEU A 105 -12.15 4.00 -2.58
N VAL A 106 -12.20 2.69 -2.45
CA VAL A 106 -11.30 1.91 -1.59
C VAL A 106 -10.38 1.10 -2.48
N ILE A 107 -9.09 1.39 -2.38
CA ILE A 107 -8.03 0.69 -3.10
C ILE A 107 -7.40 -0.29 -2.14
N ARG A 108 -7.31 -1.56 -2.52
CA ARG A 108 -6.57 -2.58 -1.76
C ARG A 108 -5.42 -3.11 -2.58
N CYS A 109 -4.26 -3.25 -1.96
CA CYS A 109 -3.08 -3.88 -2.55
C CYS A 109 -2.67 -5.06 -1.68
N ASP A 110 -2.74 -6.27 -2.27
CA ASP A 110 -2.34 -7.53 -1.64
C ASP A 110 -1.09 -8.05 -2.34
N VAL A 111 -0.02 -8.28 -1.58
CA VAL A 111 1.28 -8.75 -2.09
C VAL A 111 1.74 -10.00 -1.36
N ALA A 112 2.50 -10.84 -2.06
CA ALA A 112 3.13 -12.01 -1.47
C ALA A 112 4.47 -12.34 -2.13
N ILE A 113 5.37 -12.95 -1.34
CA ILE A 113 6.67 -13.45 -1.75
C ILE A 113 7.16 -14.53 -0.78
N HIS A 114 7.91 -15.49 -1.24
CA HIS A 114 8.80 -16.28 -0.40
C HIS A 114 10.09 -15.51 -0.17
N GLY A 115 10.30 -15.02 1.05
CA GLY A 115 11.40 -14.09 1.34
C GLY A 115 11.80 -14.01 2.81
N ARG A 116 12.84 -13.22 3.06
CA ARG A 116 13.43 -13.02 4.39
C ARG A 116 12.96 -11.74 5.07
N THR A 117 12.28 -10.87 4.35
CA THR A 117 11.72 -9.60 4.85
C THR A 117 10.20 -9.59 4.74
N GLY A 118 9.54 -8.68 5.48
CA GLY A 118 8.14 -8.36 5.25
C GLY A 118 7.95 -7.59 3.94
N VAL A 119 6.73 -7.55 3.45
CA VAL A 119 6.31 -6.87 2.20
C VAL A 119 5.28 -5.77 2.47
N GLU A 120 5.27 -5.24 3.68
CA GLU A 120 4.34 -4.18 4.11
C GLU A 120 4.52 -2.92 3.28
N MET A 121 5.77 -2.56 2.96
CA MET A 121 6.07 -1.35 2.20
C MET A 121 5.65 -1.48 0.74
N GLU A 122 5.79 -2.65 0.15
CA GLU A 122 5.33 -2.96 -1.20
C GLU A 122 3.80 -2.79 -1.30
N ALA A 123 3.06 -3.32 -0.33
CA ALA A 123 1.60 -3.17 -0.26
C ALA A 123 1.18 -1.71 -0.10
N LEU A 124 1.82 -0.97 0.82
CA LEU A 124 1.53 0.45 1.07
C LEU A 124 1.88 1.32 -0.15
N THR A 125 3.03 1.09 -0.79
CA THR A 125 3.46 1.82 -1.98
C THR A 125 2.50 1.58 -3.14
N GLY A 126 2.11 0.33 -3.38
CA GLY A 126 1.16 -0.02 -4.44
C GLY A 126 -0.19 0.67 -4.26
N ALA A 127 -0.76 0.63 -3.05
CA ALA A 127 -2.02 1.29 -2.73
C ALA A 127 -1.92 2.83 -2.87
N SER A 128 -0.80 3.42 -2.41
CA SER A 128 -0.57 4.87 -2.46
C SER A 128 -0.47 5.38 -3.89
N VAL A 129 0.31 4.71 -4.75
CA VAL A 129 0.50 5.14 -6.14
C VAL A 129 -0.75 4.92 -6.97
N ALA A 130 -1.52 3.86 -6.72
CA ALA A 130 -2.84 3.69 -7.33
C ALA A 130 -3.78 4.86 -6.96
N ALA A 131 -3.80 5.29 -5.69
CA ALA A 131 -4.58 6.44 -5.25
C ALA A 131 -4.13 7.76 -5.90
N LEU A 132 -2.82 8.00 -5.98
CA LEU A 132 -2.25 9.17 -6.67
C LEU A 132 -2.59 9.17 -8.16
N THR A 133 -2.63 8.00 -8.80
CA THR A 133 -3.00 7.87 -10.22
C THR A 133 -4.45 8.22 -10.43
N ILE A 134 -5.37 7.77 -9.56
CA ILE A 134 -6.78 8.19 -9.61
C ILE A 134 -6.87 9.71 -9.49
N TYR A 135 -6.17 10.32 -8.53
CA TYR A 135 -6.13 11.77 -8.35
C TYR A 135 -5.66 12.46 -9.63
N ASP A 136 -4.51 12.08 -10.19
CA ASP A 136 -3.97 12.70 -11.41
C ASP A 136 -4.94 12.60 -12.59
N MET A 137 -5.59 11.46 -12.76
CA MET A 137 -6.53 11.24 -13.86
C MET A 137 -7.85 12.00 -13.68
N THR A 138 -8.24 12.34 -12.44
CA THR A 138 -9.54 12.95 -12.14
C THR A 138 -9.44 14.41 -11.65
N LYS A 139 -8.26 14.94 -11.39
CA LYS A 139 -8.05 16.31 -10.85
C LYS A 139 -8.67 17.43 -11.68
N ALA A 140 -8.87 17.23 -12.98
CA ALA A 140 -9.61 18.18 -13.82
C ALA A 140 -11.10 18.29 -13.48
N LEU A 141 -11.67 17.32 -12.74
CA LEU A 141 -13.06 17.33 -12.28
C LEU A 141 -13.23 18.12 -10.98
N SER A 142 -12.21 18.12 -10.11
CA SER A 142 -12.18 18.88 -8.85
C SER A 142 -10.79 18.84 -8.23
N HIS A 143 -10.39 19.89 -7.53
CA HIS A 143 -9.22 19.91 -6.65
C HIS A 143 -9.51 19.46 -5.20
N ASP A 144 -10.80 19.33 -4.84
CA ASP A 144 -11.23 18.88 -3.50
C ASP A 144 -11.22 17.35 -3.34
N ILE A 145 -10.51 16.64 -4.21
CA ILE A 145 -10.27 15.20 -4.09
C ILE A 145 -9.30 14.96 -2.94
N VAL A 146 -9.68 14.09 -2.01
CA VAL A 146 -8.85 13.76 -0.85
C VAL A 146 -8.34 12.33 -0.95
N ILE A 147 -7.03 12.16 -0.74
CA ILE A 147 -6.39 10.85 -0.56
C ILE A 147 -6.16 10.61 0.92
N GLY A 148 -6.67 9.51 1.44
CA GLY A 148 -6.46 9.08 2.82
C GLY A 148 -7.71 8.51 3.47
N PRO A 149 -7.51 7.65 4.49
CA PRO A 149 -6.24 7.17 5.01
C PRO A 149 -5.53 6.19 4.09
N VAL A 150 -4.20 6.07 4.24
CA VAL A 150 -3.39 4.95 3.73
C VAL A 150 -2.92 4.14 4.93
N ARG A 151 -3.17 2.83 4.93
CA ARG A 151 -2.88 2.00 6.12
C ARG A 151 -2.63 0.54 5.79
N LEU A 152 -1.78 -0.09 6.59
CA LEU A 152 -1.63 -1.55 6.60
C LEU A 152 -2.89 -2.18 7.18
N ILE A 153 -3.41 -3.21 6.51
CA ILE A 153 -4.59 -3.98 6.92
C ILE A 153 -4.17 -5.27 7.58
N ALA A 154 -3.25 -6.01 6.96
CA ALA A 154 -2.77 -7.27 7.47
C ALA A 154 -1.33 -7.54 7.03
N LYS A 155 -0.64 -8.38 7.78
CA LYS A 155 0.61 -9.01 7.36
C LYS A 155 0.80 -10.34 8.07
N SER A 156 1.51 -11.27 7.43
CA SER A 156 1.83 -12.59 7.96
C SER A 156 3.20 -13.11 7.53
N GLY A 157 3.61 -14.22 8.15
CA GLY A 157 4.82 -14.97 7.81
C GLY A 157 6.11 -14.39 8.40
N GLY A 158 6.05 -13.33 9.21
CA GLY A 158 7.18 -12.72 9.90
C GLY A 158 7.26 -13.07 11.39
N LYS A 159 8.06 -12.31 12.14
CA LYS A 159 8.16 -12.46 13.61
C LYS A 159 6.83 -12.24 14.34
N ARG A 160 5.92 -11.48 13.75
CA ARG A 160 4.59 -11.17 14.30
C ARG A 160 3.63 -10.94 13.17
N ASP A 161 2.51 -11.61 13.21
CA ASP A 161 1.38 -11.33 12.34
C ASP A 161 0.63 -10.09 12.85
N PHE A 162 -0.04 -9.42 11.96
CA PHE A 162 -0.86 -8.26 12.26
C PHE A 162 -2.15 -8.33 11.45
N GLN A 163 -3.26 -8.06 12.10
CA GLN A 163 -4.56 -7.88 11.48
C GLN A 163 -5.22 -6.66 12.09
N ARG A 164 -5.60 -5.71 11.25
CA ARG A 164 -6.37 -4.53 11.70
C ARG A 164 -7.81 -4.96 11.99
N PRO A 165 -8.38 -4.57 13.14
CA PRO A 165 -9.82 -4.77 13.39
C PRO A 165 -10.64 -4.12 12.27
N LYS A 166 -11.73 -4.80 11.87
CA LYS A 166 -12.71 -4.18 10.95
C LYS A 166 -13.34 -2.98 11.67
N PRO A 167 -13.59 -1.87 10.95
CA PRO A 167 -14.28 -0.71 11.52
C PRO A 167 -15.72 -1.02 11.87
#